data_fb552491306696803a51909f471426fa
#
_entry.id   fb552491306696803a51909f471426fa
#
_cell.length_a   1.000
_cell.length_b   1.000
_cell.length_c   1.000
_cell.angle_alpha   90.00
_cell.angle_beta   90.00
_cell.angle_gamma   90.00
#
_symmetry.space_group_name_H-M   'P 1'
#
loop_
_entity.id
_entity.type
_entity.pdbx_description
1 polymer ?
#
loop_
_entity_poly.entity_id
_entity_poly.type
_entity_poly.pdbx_seq_one_letter_code
_entity_poly.pdbx_strand_id
1 'polypeptide(L)'
;VACLLANTEAITNVIGFLKADMFSSRELGFIYKAIVQLFEQGKRTNYNLIDRTMQEMDRELFLQMNGLAYDPELFTMARDSSQVTEYALLIKDSYIRFRLTEHLNAVKLSLTDVGTPITTILGTLHSGVDKICNDTDTGNEARPLAEIVASNLKDFRKNRALGLDSRAIPSGFTEFDKLTGGGFFPGEIYTLAARPSEGKSMVTLHILQEI
;
A
#
# COMPACT_ATOMS: atom_id res chain seq x y z
N VAL A 1 3.90 -3.50 20.63
CA VAL A 1 3.39 -2.58 21.67
C VAL A 1 4.32 -2.57 22.88
N ALA A 2 4.61 -3.68 23.55
CA ALA A 2 5.45 -3.74 24.75
C ALA A 2 6.79 -3.00 24.60
N CYS A 3 7.51 -3.22 23.49
CA CYS A 3 8.76 -2.52 23.19
C CYS A 3 8.60 -1.00 23.06
N LEU A 4 7.47 -0.53 22.54
CA LEU A 4 7.16 0.91 22.41
C LEU A 4 6.81 1.55 23.76
N LEU A 5 6.22 0.78 24.67
CA LEU A 5 5.99 1.21 26.05
C LEU A 5 7.29 1.39 26.82
N ALA A 6 8.29 0.53 26.55
CA ALA A 6 9.61 0.62 27.18
C ALA A 6 10.48 1.74 26.59
N ASN A 7 10.42 1.93 25.29
CA ASN A 7 11.17 2.97 24.57
C ASN A 7 10.33 3.60 23.46
N THR A 8 9.82 4.78 23.76
CA THR A 8 8.93 5.51 22.84
C THR A 8 9.66 6.02 21.59
N GLU A 9 10.96 6.29 21.67
CA GLU A 9 11.72 6.77 20.50
C GLU A 9 11.75 5.71 19.38
N ALA A 10 11.62 4.43 19.74
CA ALA A 10 11.58 3.34 18.78
C ALA A 10 10.33 3.39 17.85
N ILE A 11 9.33 4.21 18.16
CA ILE A 11 8.15 4.40 17.29
C ILE A 11 8.53 5.00 15.93
N THR A 12 9.58 5.84 15.87
CA THR A 12 10.07 6.45 14.63
C THR A 12 10.41 5.41 13.56
N ASN A 13 10.85 4.22 13.99
CA ASN A 13 11.28 3.15 13.11
C ASN A 13 10.09 2.39 12.50
N VAL A 14 8.89 2.50 13.07
CA VAL A 14 7.75 1.67 12.69
C VAL A 14 6.51 2.46 12.27
N ILE A 15 6.41 3.74 12.62
CA ILE A 15 5.25 4.59 12.34
C ILE A 15 4.99 4.75 10.83
N GLY A 16 6.04 4.65 10.01
CA GLY A 16 5.93 4.80 8.55
C GLY A 16 5.17 3.66 7.87
N PHE A 17 5.11 2.46 8.47
CA PHE A 17 4.53 1.29 7.82
C PHE A 17 3.57 0.47 8.70
N LEU A 18 3.64 0.58 10.03
CA LEU A 18 2.77 -0.15 10.95
C LEU A 18 1.53 0.69 11.27
N LYS A 19 0.34 0.12 11.08
CA LYS A 19 -0.94 0.75 11.40
C LYS A 19 -1.64 -0.02 12.52
N ALA A 20 -2.56 0.66 13.22
CA ALA A 20 -3.30 0.07 14.33
C ALA A 20 -4.22 -1.09 13.91
N ASP A 21 -4.73 -1.06 12.69
CA ASP A 21 -5.59 -2.09 12.10
C ASP A 21 -4.85 -3.36 11.68
N MET A 22 -3.51 -3.34 11.68
CA MET A 22 -2.67 -4.50 11.41
C MET A 22 -2.56 -5.45 12.61
N PHE A 23 -2.96 -5.01 13.80
CA PHE A 23 -2.94 -5.86 14.99
C PHE A 23 -4.13 -6.80 15.00
N SER A 24 -3.91 -8.08 15.31
CA SER A 24 -4.96 -9.09 15.44
C SER A 24 -5.85 -8.84 16.67
N SER A 25 -5.30 -8.25 17.75
CA SER A 25 -6.04 -7.82 18.91
C SER A 25 -6.45 -6.35 18.74
N ARG A 26 -7.75 -6.10 18.89
CA ARG A 26 -8.32 -4.75 18.86
C ARG A 26 -7.74 -3.86 19.97
N GLU A 27 -7.51 -4.46 21.12
CA GLU A 27 -6.96 -3.80 22.30
C GLU A 27 -5.51 -3.33 22.06
N LEU A 28 -4.65 -4.21 21.52
CA LEU A 28 -3.28 -3.86 21.17
C LEU A 28 -3.20 -2.80 20.08
N GLY A 29 -4.09 -2.86 19.09
CA GLY A 29 -4.23 -1.82 18.06
C GLY A 29 -4.66 -0.48 18.67
N PHE A 30 -5.55 -0.50 19.64
CA PHE A 30 -6.00 0.71 20.33
C PHE A 30 -4.89 1.35 21.18
N ILE A 31 -4.13 0.55 21.92
CA ILE A 31 -2.95 1.04 22.66
C ILE A 31 -1.92 1.63 21.69
N TYR A 32 -1.64 0.95 20.56
CA TYR A 32 -0.73 1.46 19.54
C TYR A 32 -1.19 2.81 18.99
N LYS A 33 -2.49 2.95 18.68
CA LYS A 33 -3.07 4.20 18.19
C LYS A 33 -2.89 5.36 19.18
N ALA A 34 -3.08 5.10 20.49
CA ALA A 34 -2.85 6.10 21.53
C ALA A 34 -1.37 6.52 21.61
N ILE A 35 -0.42 5.58 21.45
CA ILE A 35 1.01 5.86 21.41
C ILE A 35 1.35 6.74 20.20
N VAL A 36 0.83 6.42 19.01
CA VAL A 36 1.03 7.21 17.78
C VAL A 36 0.51 8.62 17.97
N GLN A 37 -0.70 8.78 18.49
CA GLN A 37 -1.30 10.11 18.73
C GLN A 37 -0.47 10.98 19.70
N LEU A 38 0.07 10.40 20.75
CA LEU A 38 0.95 11.13 21.68
C LEU A 38 2.27 11.52 21.00
N PHE A 39 2.82 10.62 20.21
CA PHE A 39 4.03 10.91 19.46
C PHE A 39 3.84 12.06 18.45
N GLU A 40 2.74 12.07 17.69
CA GLU A 40 2.39 13.15 16.75
C GLU A 40 2.20 14.50 17.47
N GLN A 41 1.76 14.49 18.73
CA GLN A 41 1.65 15.68 19.56
C GLN A 41 3.00 16.12 20.16
N GLY A 42 4.09 15.42 19.88
CA GLY A 42 5.42 15.72 20.44
C GLY A 42 5.52 15.49 21.97
N LYS A 43 4.59 14.73 22.55
CA LYS A 43 4.56 14.42 23.98
C LYS A 43 5.33 13.16 24.26
N ARG A 44 6.07 13.14 25.39
CA ARG A 44 6.66 11.89 25.88
C ARG A 44 5.56 10.94 26.30
N THR A 45 5.65 9.70 25.84
CA THR A 45 4.71 8.67 26.23
C THR A 45 5.10 8.11 27.59
N ASN A 46 4.17 8.17 28.52
CA ASN A 46 4.23 7.46 29.79
C ASN A 46 2.88 6.78 30.04
N TYR A 47 2.86 5.85 30.96
CA TYR A 47 1.67 5.06 31.32
C TYR A 47 0.41 5.94 31.47
N ASN A 48 0.50 6.96 32.33
CA ASN A 48 -0.67 7.81 32.66
C ASN A 48 -1.17 8.63 31.47
N LEU A 49 -0.27 9.08 30.59
CA LEU A 49 -0.65 9.83 29.38
C LEU A 49 -1.31 8.92 28.35
N ILE A 50 -0.78 7.71 28.17
CA ILE A 50 -1.37 6.73 27.24
C ILE A 50 -2.78 6.36 27.74
N ASP A 51 -2.92 6.05 29.01
CA ASP A 51 -4.19 5.66 29.62
C ASP A 51 -5.24 6.78 29.48
N ARG A 52 -4.82 8.02 29.75
CA ARG A 52 -5.67 9.20 29.56
C ARG A 52 -6.06 9.41 28.09
N THR A 53 -5.10 9.26 27.17
CA THR A 53 -5.36 9.42 25.73
C THR A 53 -6.33 8.36 25.24
N MET A 54 -6.18 7.11 25.67
CA MET A 54 -7.11 6.03 25.36
C MET A 54 -8.53 6.35 25.88
N GLN A 55 -8.66 6.86 27.11
CA GLN A 55 -9.93 7.27 27.68
C GLN A 55 -10.59 8.43 26.90
N GLU A 56 -9.79 9.38 26.40
CA GLU A 56 -10.26 10.49 25.58
C GLU A 56 -10.67 10.04 24.16
N MET A 57 -10.02 9.01 23.61
CA MET A 57 -10.30 8.49 22.26
C MET A 57 -11.56 7.63 22.19
N ASP A 58 -11.69 6.65 23.07
CA ASP A 58 -12.83 5.74 23.14
C ASP A 58 -13.00 5.25 24.59
N ARG A 59 -13.87 5.92 25.32
CA ARG A 59 -14.12 5.63 26.74
C ARG A 59 -14.76 4.26 26.95
N GLU A 60 -15.59 3.82 26.01
CA GLU A 60 -16.30 2.55 26.14
C GLU A 60 -15.32 1.38 26.00
N LEU A 61 -14.50 1.40 24.93
CA LEU A 61 -13.46 0.40 24.73
C LEU A 61 -12.43 0.42 25.86
N PHE A 62 -12.04 1.61 26.33
CA PHE A 62 -11.12 1.77 27.45
C PHE A 62 -11.63 1.07 28.72
N LEU A 63 -12.92 1.22 29.05
CA LEU A 63 -13.52 0.58 30.20
C LEU A 63 -13.65 -0.93 30.02
N GLN A 64 -14.00 -1.39 28.81
CA GLN A 64 -14.11 -2.83 28.50
C GLN A 64 -12.78 -3.56 28.70
N MET A 65 -11.66 -2.95 28.33
CA MET A 65 -10.33 -3.55 28.43
C MET A 65 -9.61 -3.24 29.77
N ASN A 66 -10.20 -2.46 30.66
CA ASN A 66 -9.59 -1.99 31.90
C ASN A 66 -8.29 -1.17 31.68
N GLY A 67 -8.27 -0.37 30.61
CA GLY A 67 -7.12 0.48 30.25
C GLY A 67 -5.86 -0.30 29.93
N LEU A 68 -4.70 0.26 30.26
CA LEU A 68 -3.39 -0.42 30.09
C LEU A 68 -3.18 -1.59 31.06
N ALA A 69 -4.03 -1.75 32.08
CA ALA A 69 -4.04 -2.93 32.96
C ALA A 69 -4.59 -4.19 32.27
N TYR A 70 -5.00 -4.07 31.00
CA TYR A 70 -5.45 -5.16 30.13
C TYR A 70 -4.50 -6.36 30.16
N ASP A 71 -3.21 -6.10 30.05
CA ASP A 71 -2.19 -7.14 30.11
C ASP A 71 -0.94 -6.66 30.89
N PRO A 72 -0.84 -7.01 32.17
CA PRO A 72 0.32 -6.65 33.00
C PRO A 72 1.64 -7.23 32.48
N GLU A 73 1.60 -8.32 31.68
CA GLU A 73 2.79 -8.93 31.13
C GLU A 73 3.42 -8.09 30.03
N LEU A 74 2.65 -7.19 29.37
CA LEU A 74 3.19 -6.26 28.35
C LEU A 74 4.40 -5.47 28.86
N PHE A 75 4.43 -5.12 30.13
CA PHE A 75 5.56 -4.38 30.73
C PHE A 75 6.74 -5.27 31.08
N THR A 76 6.51 -6.55 31.35
CA THR A 76 7.56 -7.50 31.68
C THR A 76 8.24 -8.08 30.43
N MET A 77 7.52 -8.15 29.32
CA MET A 77 8.03 -8.62 28.02
C MET A 77 8.92 -7.58 27.30
N ALA A 78 8.84 -6.31 27.67
CA ALA A 78 9.53 -5.21 27.02
C ALA A 78 10.99 -5.09 27.44
N ARG A 79 11.81 -6.08 27.12
CA ARG A 79 13.24 -6.06 27.49
C ARG A 79 14.18 -5.51 26.43
N ASP A 80 13.80 -5.59 25.15
CA ASP A 80 14.68 -5.18 24.05
C ASP A 80 13.93 -4.38 23.00
N SER A 81 14.18 -3.08 22.94
CA SER A 81 13.62 -2.19 21.93
C SER A 81 14.31 -2.29 20.57
N SER A 82 15.47 -2.99 20.48
CA SER A 82 16.21 -3.16 19.23
C SER A 82 15.45 -4.00 18.20
N GLN A 83 14.56 -4.88 18.66
CA GLN A 83 13.77 -5.80 17.82
C GLN A 83 12.41 -5.24 17.37
N VAL A 84 12.11 -3.97 17.70
CA VAL A 84 10.80 -3.36 17.35
C VAL A 84 10.48 -3.46 15.87
N THR A 85 11.47 -3.20 15.02
CA THR A 85 11.29 -3.24 13.55
C THR A 85 11.01 -4.65 13.07
N GLU A 86 11.70 -5.66 13.60
CA GLU A 86 11.46 -7.06 13.22
C GLU A 86 10.04 -7.52 13.60
N TYR A 87 9.61 -7.22 14.83
CA TYR A 87 8.25 -7.54 15.26
C TYR A 87 7.20 -6.79 14.45
N ALA A 88 7.44 -5.54 14.09
CA ALA A 88 6.53 -4.75 13.26
C ALA A 88 6.41 -5.34 11.84
N LEU A 89 7.50 -5.81 11.25
CA LEU A 89 7.49 -6.49 9.95
C LEU A 89 6.74 -7.83 10.01
N LEU A 90 6.89 -8.61 11.10
CA LEU A 90 6.12 -9.83 11.30
C LEU A 90 4.61 -9.57 11.42
N ILE A 91 4.22 -8.50 12.11
CA ILE A 91 2.81 -8.07 12.21
C ILE A 91 2.28 -7.71 10.81
N LYS A 92 3.05 -6.90 10.05
CA LYS A 92 2.68 -6.52 8.67
C LYS A 92 2.53 -7.74 7.77
N ASP A 93 3.48 -8.67 7.78
CA ASP A 93 3.41 -9.90 6.98
C ASP A 93 2.17 -10.76 7.35
N SER A 94 1.92 -10.93 8.65
CA SER A 94 0.76 -11.66 9.14
C SER A 94 -0.56 -11.01 8.72
N TYR A 95 -0.63 -9.67 8.77
CA TYR A 95 -1.79 -8.90 8.32
C TYR A 95 -2.03 -9.06 6.81
N ILE A 96 -0.98 -8.97 5.99
CA ILE A 96 -1.07 -9.18 4.54
C ILE A 96 -1.60 -10.58 4.23
N ARG A 97 -1.05 -11.61 4.88
CA ARG A 97 -1.51 -13.00 4.73
C ARG A 97 -2.97 -13.16 5.10
N PHE A 98 -3.38 -12.56 6.20
CA PHE A 98 -4.77 -12.57 6.63
C PHE A 98 -5.69 -11.90 5.60
N ARG A 99 -5.35 -10.68 5.15
CA ARG A 99 -6.14 -9.94 4.15
C ARG A 99 -6.23 -10.66 2.81
N LEU A 100 -5.14 -11.27 2.35
CA LEU A 100 -5.14 -12.12 1.15
C LEU A 100 -6.05 -13.34 1.31
N THR A 101 -5.99 -14.00 2.46
CA THR A 101 -6.83 -15.17 2.74
C THR A 101 -8.31 -14.81 2.75
N GLU A 102 -8.69 -13.70 3.41
CA GLU A 102 -10.07 -13.19 3.39
C GLU A 102 -10.54 -12.91 1.95
N HIS A 103 -9.71 -12.20 1.18
CA HIS A 103 -10.04 -11.85 -0.19
C HIS A 103 -10.21 -13.09 -1.08
N LEU A 104 -9.28 -14.06 -1.00
CA LEU A 104 -9.36 -15.31 -1.73
C LEU A 104 -10.58 -16.15 -1.34
N ASN A 105 -10.98 -16.17 -0.06
CA ASN A 105 -12.19 -16.83 0.38
C ASN A 105 -13.45 -16.16 -0.19
N ALA A 106 -13.48 -14.83 -0.26
CA ALA A 106 -14.60 -14.10 -0.88
C ALA A 106 -14.69 -14.39 -2.39
N VAL A 107 -13.55 -14.41 -3.10
CA VAL A 107 -13.50 -14.77 -4.52
C VAL A 107 -13.91 -16.24 -4.72
N LYS A 108 -13.44 -17.16 -3.86
CA LYS A 108 -13.84 -18.57 -3.91
C LYS A 108 -15.35 -18.74 -3.77
N LEU A 109 -15.98 -17.97 -2.89
CA LEU A 109 -17.43 -17.99 -2.73
C LEU A 109 -18.14 -17.50 -4.00
N SER A 110 -17.63 -16.43 -4.63
CA SER A 110 -18.18 -15.91 -5.89
C SER A 110 -18.06 -16.90 -7.06
N LEU A 111 -17.02 -17.75 -7.05
CA LEU A 111 -16.85 -18.83 -8.05
C LEU A 111 -17.91 -19.93 -7.92
N THR A 112 -18.53 -20.10 -6.76
CA THR A 112 -19.62 -21.09 -6.59
C THR A 112 -20.97 -20.56 -7.07
N ASP A 113 -21.10 -19.24 -7.28
CA ASP A 113 -22.29 -18.62 -7.83
C ASP A 113 -22.24 -18.62 -9.37
N VAL A 114 -22.96 -19.55 -9.98
CA VAL A 114 -23.02 -19.72 -11.45
C VAL A 114 -23.63 -18.47 -12.15
N GLY A 115 -24.37 -17.64 -11.44
CA GLY A 115 -24.98 -16.41 -11.99
C GLY A 115 -23.99 -15.25 -12.17
N THR A 116 -22.85 -15.29 -11.50
CA THR A 116 -21.88 -14.19 -11.58
C THR A 116 -20.95 -14.35 -12.79
N PRO A 117 -20.85 -13.35 -13.69
CA PRO A 117 -19.96 -13.42 -14.85
C PRO A 117 -18.49 -13.55 -14.42
N ILE A 118 -17.74 -14.41 -15.12
CA ILE A 118 -16.33 -14.67 -14.81
C ILE A 118 -15.46 -13.38 -14.91
N THR A 119 -15.80 -12.46 -15.81
CA THR A 119 -15.12 -11.17 -15.95
C THR A 119 -15.25 -10.31 -14.70
N THR A 120 -16.41 -10.35 -14.03
CA THR A 120 -16.65 -9.65 -12.76
C THR A 120 -15.80 -10.27 -11.65
N ILE A 121 -15.72 -11.61 -11.60
CA ILE A 121 -14.90 -12.31 -10.60
C ILE A 121 -13.41 -11.97 -10.78
N LEU A 122 -12.92 -11.98 -12.02
CA LEU A 122 -11.54 -11.58 -12.32
C LEU A 122 -11.27 -10.12 -11.95
N GLY A 123 -12.20 -9.20 -12.25
CA GLY A 123 -12.11 -7.81 -11.84
C GLY A 123 -12.03 -7.64 -10.33
N THR A 124 -12.86 -8.38 -9.58
CA THR A 124 -12.84 -8.38 -8.11
C THR A 124 -11.51 -8.90 -7.57
N LEU A 125 -11.00 -9.99 -8.15
CA LEU A 125 -9.70 -10.56 -7.76
C LEU A 125 -8.57 -9.53 -7.95
N HIS A 126 -8.47 -8.90 -9.12
CA HIS A 126 -7.44 -7.89 -9.40
C HIS A 126 -7.55 -6.69 -8.46
N SER A 127 -8.74 -6.09 -8.38
CA SER A 127 -8.94 -4.90 -7.55
C SER A 127 -8.68 -5.14 -6.07
N GLY A 128 -8.97 -6.33 -5.56
CA GLY A 128 -8.70 -6.69 -4.17
C GLY A 128 -7.21 -6.87 -3.89
N VAL A 129 -6.47 -7.51 -4.80
CA VAL A 129 -5.01 -7.64 -4.69
C VAL A 129 -4.35 -6.26 -4.76
N ASP A 130 -4.72 -5.41 -5.73
CA ASP A 130 -4.19 -4.06 -5.88
C ASP A 130 -4.46 -3.21 -4.62
N LYS A 131 -5.66 -3.33 -4.05
CA LYS A 131 -6.00 -2.64 -2.80
C LYS A 131 -5.12 -3.09 -1.64
N ILE A 132 -4.90 -4.41 -1.48
CA ILE A 132 -4.04 -4.93 -0.43
C ILE A 132 -2.60 -4.44 -0.62
N CYS A 133 -2.07 -4.47 -1.84
CA CYS A 133 -0.74 -3.96 -2.15
C CYS A 133 -0.62 -2.46 -1.81
N ASN A 134 -1.57 -1.64 -2.25
CA ASN A 134 -1.56 -0.20 -1.99
C ASN A 134 -1.73 0.14 -0.50
N ASP A 135 -2.61 -0.57 0.23
CA ASP A 135 -2.82 -0.35 1.66
C ASP A 135 -1.60 -0.72 2.51
N THR A 136 -0.82 -1.69 2.05
CA THR A 136 0.37 -2.20 2.74
C THR A 136 1.66 -1.53 2.30
N ASP A 137 1.67 -0.92 1.12
CA ASP A 137 2.82 -0.20 0.56
C ASP A 137 2.89 1.26 1.08
N THR A 138 2.43 1.46 2.31
CA THR A 138 2.56 2.74 3.02
C THR A 138 3.98 3.09 3.43
N GLY A 139 4.91 2.26 3.07
CA GLY A 139 6.31 2.58 3.09
C GLY A 139 6.67 3.41 1.88
N ASN A 140 6.49 4.71 1.99
CA ASN A 140 7.46 5.63 1.42
C ASN A 140 8.78 5.41 2.20
N GLU A 141 9.30 4.17 2.18
CA GLU A 141 10.71 3.97 2.45
C GLU A 141 11.39 4.86 1.44
N ALA A 142 11.95 5.95 1.93
CA ALA A 142 12.83 6.80 1.14
C ALA A 142 13.98 5.90 0.69
N ARG A 143 13.75 5.18 -0.43
CA ARG A 143 14.80 4.36 -1.04
C ARG A 143 15.92 5.32 -1.39
N PRO A 144 17.16 5.02 -1.04
CA PRO A 144 18.28 5.83 -1.47
C PRO A 144 18.12 6.11 -2.98
N LEU A 145 18.21 7.37 -3.38
CA LEU A 145 18.05 7.75 -4.79
C LEU A 145 18.92 6.89 -5.71
N ALA A 146 20.08 6.47 -5.21
CA ALA A 146 20.99 5.56 -5.90
C ALA A 146 20.36 4.19 -6.25
N GLU A 147 19.52 3.62 -5.37
CA GLU A 147 18.84 2.35 -5.64
C GLU A 147 17.70 2.52 -6.65
N ILE A 148 16.95 3.62 -6.56
CA ILE A 148 15.88 3.96 -7.52
C ILE A 148 16.51 4.17 -8.91
N VAL A 149 17.60 4.92 -8.98
CA VAL A 149 18.32 5.16 -10.24
C VAL A 149 18.90 3.85 -10.77
N ALA A 150 19.49 2.99 -9.94
CA ALA A 150 20.06 1.72 -10.37
C ALA A 150 18.98 0.75 -10.89
N SER A 151 17.81 0.65 -10.26
CA SER A 151 16.70 -0.16 -10.75
C SER A 151 16.15 0.37 -12.07
N ASN A 152 15.89 1.68 -12.16
CA ASN A 152 15.39 2.31 -13.38
C ASN A 152 16.40 2.19 -14.56
N LEU A 153 17.71 2.33 -14.30
CA LEU A 153 18.75 2.11 -15.31
C LEU A 153 18.81 0.65 -15.77
N LYS A 154 18.59 -0.31 -14.88
CA LYS A 154 18.54 -1.73 -15.23
C LYS A 154 17.35 -2.02 -16.14
N ASP A 155 16.18 -1.49 -15.83
CA ASP A 155 14.97 -1.65 -16.63
C ASP A 155 15.10 -0.92 -17.98
N PHE A 156 15.66 0.29 -17.97
CA PHE A 156 15.96 1.05 -19.18
C PHE A 156 16.93 0.31 -20.10
N ARG A 157 18.01 -0.27 -19.56
CA ARG A 157 18.98 -1.06 -20.35
C ARG A 157 18.35 -2.32 -20.93
N LYS A 158 17.50 -3.02 -20.15
CA LYS A 158 16.75 -4.19 -20.58
C LYS A 158 15.79 -3.84 -21.73
N ASN A 159 15.04 -2.76 -21.59
CA ASN A 159 14.07 -2.31 -22.59
C ASN A 159 14.78 -1.82 -23.86
N ARG A 160 15.91 -1.12 -23.72
CA ARG A 160 16.74 -0.69 -24.88
C ARG A 160 17.37 -1.86 -25.62
N ALA A 161 17.78 -2.92 -24.92
CA ALA A 161 18.31 -4.14 -25.55
C ALA A 161 17.24 -4.91 -26.34
N LEU A 162 15.96 -4.75 -25.99
CA LEU A 162 14.81 -5.32 -26.69
C LEU A 162 14.30 -4.43 -27.85
N GLY A 163 14.89 -3.24 -28.05
CA GLY A 163 14.52 -2.31 -29.13
C GLY A 163 13.14 -1.66 -28.99
N LEU A 164 12.48 -1.86 -27.84
CA LEU A 164 11.14 -1.38 -27.55
C LEU A 164 11.12 -0.80 -26.13
N ASP A 165 10.59 0.39 -25.95
CA ASP A 165 10.03 0.73 -24.65
C ASP A 165 8.78 -0.14 -24.50
N SER A 166 8.85 -1.21 -23.72
CA SER A 166 7.79 -2.23 -23.56
C SER A 166 6.46 -1.69 -23.01
N ARG A 167 6.39 -0.38 -22.74
CA ARG A 167 5.20 0.32 -22.28
C ARG A 167 4.53 1.13 -23.37
N ALA A 168 5.22 1.42 -24.46
CA ALA A 168 4.66 2.18 -25.56
C ALA A 168 3.73 1.32 -26.42
N ILE A 169 2.58 1.84 -26.76
CA ILE A 169 1.61 1.23 -27.65
C ILE A 169 1.83 1.85 -29.03
N PRO A 170 2.25 1.08 -30.07
CA PRO A 170 2.48 1.61 -31.38
C PRO A 170 1.24 2.28 -31.97
N SER A 171 1.42 3.39 -32.64
CA SER A 171 0.31 4.10 -33.31
C SER A 171 0.01 3.57 -34.70
N GLY A 172 0.90 2.74 -35.25
CA GLY A 172 0.88 2.34 -36.67
C GLY A 172 1.51 3.37 -37.62
N PHE A 173 1.88 4.56 -37.14
CA PHE A 173 2.60 5.57 -37.91
C PHE A 173 4.07 5.58 -37.51
N THR A 174 4.90 4.94 -38.30
CA THR A 174 6.35 4.73 -38.02
C THR A 174 7.11 6.01 -37.66
N GLU A 175 6.80 7.12 -38.33
CA GLU A 175 7.46 8.40 -38.05
C GLU A 175 7.00 9.02 -36.72
N PHE A 176 5.72 8.89 -36.41
CA PHE A 176 5.19 9.33 -35.12
C PHE A 176 5.77 8.48 -33.98
N ASP A 177 5.81 7.17 -34.14
CA ASP A 177 6.35 6.25 -33.15
C ASP A 177 7.85 6.51 -32.89
N LYS A 178 8.63 6.84 -33.92
CA LYS A 178 10.03 7.26 -33.76
C LYS A 178 10.16 8.57 -32.98
N LEU A 179 9.31 9.56 -33.27
CA LEU A 179 9.33 10.88 -32.61
C LEU A 179 8.94 10.78 -31.13
N THR A 180 7.98 9.91 -30.80
CA THR A 180 7.47 9.71 -29.44
C THR A 180 8.26 8.67 -28.64
N GLY A 181 9.22 7.97 -29.25
CA GLY A 181 10.00 6.94 -28.57
C GLY A 181 9.30 5.59 -28.45
N GLY A 182 8.29 5.31 -29.31
CA GLY A 182 7.62 4.01 -29.41
C GLY A 182 6.11 4.06 -29.62
N GLY A 183 5.50 5.24 -29.59
CA GLY A 183 4.06 5.42 -29.76
C GLY A 183 3.38 6.11 -28.56
N PHE A 184 2.26 5.58 -28.10
CA PHE A 184 1.49 6.10 -26.98
C PHE A 184 1.94 5.46 -25.64
N PHE A 185 2.06 6.26 -24.58
CA PHE A 185 2.43 5.76 -23.26
C PHE A 185 1.21 5.69 -22.34
N PRO A 186 1.03 4.59 -21.58
CA PRO A 186 -0.04 4.49 -20.58
C PRO A 186 0.04 5.61 -19.56
N GLY A 187 -1.11 6.19 -19.22
CA GLY A 187 -1.21 7.30 -18.26
C GLY A 187 -1.01 8.68 -18.85
N GLU A 188 -0.73 8.80 -20.15
CA GLU A 188 -0.63 10.08 -20.85
C GLU A 188 -1.90 10.40 -21.63
N ILE A 189 -2.14 11.69 -21.87
CA ILE A 189 -3.27 12.18 -22.67
C ILE A 189 -2.71 12.74 -23.98
N TYR A 190 -3.15 12.16 -25.10
CA TYR A 190 -2.81 12.61 -26.43
C TYR A 190 -3.99 13.31 -27.08
N THR A 191 -3.81 14.54 -27.54
CA THR A 191 -4.86 15.31 -28.19
C THR A 191 -4.60 15.43 -29.69
N LEU A 192 -5.48 14.85 -30.51
CA LEU A 192 -5.46 14.99 -31.95
C LEU A 192 -6.39 16.12 -32.38
N ALA A 193 -5.86 17.20 -32.92
CA ALA A 193 -6.59 18.33 -33.43
C ALA A 193 -6.39 18.48 -34.93
N ALA A 194 -7.46 18.73 -35.68
CA ALA A 194 -7.43 19.01 -37.09
C ALA A 194 -8.69 19.83 -37.49
N ARG A 195 -8.63 20.54 -38.61
CA ARG A 195 -9.81 21.23 -39.16
C ARG A 195 -10.89 20.22 -39.61
N PRO A 196 -12.14 20.63 -39.70
CA PRO A 196 -13.16 19.77 -40.26
C PRO A 196 -12.76 19.25 -41.65
N SER A 197 -13.02 17.98 -41.91
CA SER A 197 -12.73 17.29 -43.18
C SER A 197 -11.22 16.99 -43.47
N GLU A 198 -10.31 17.21 -42.54
CA GLU A 198 -8.87 16.88 -42.71
C GLU A 198 -8.50 15.44 -42.31
N GLY A 199 -9.48 14.55 -42.20
CA GLY A 199 -9.21 13.11 -41.98
C GLY A 199 -8.95 12.71 -40.53
N LYS A 200 -9.25 13.56 -39.53
CA LYS A 200 -9.06 13.24 -38.09
C LYS A 200 -9.62 11.87 -37.70
N SER A 201 -10.88 11.61 -38.07
CA SER A 201 -11.54 10.32 -37.77
C SER A 201 -10.85 9.13 -38.45
N MET A 202 -10.31 9.34 -39.65
CA MET A 202 -9.55 8.30 -40.36
C MET A 202 -8.25 7.93 -39.66
N VAL A 203 -7.50 8.94 -39.19
CA VAL A 203 -6.28 8.73 -38.38
C VAL A 203 -6.62 8.01 -37.09
N THR A 204 -7.70 8.41 -36.40
CA THR A 204 -8.14 7.74 -35.16
C THR A 204 -8.53 6.27 -35.41
N LEU A 205 -9.26 5.98 -36.50
CA LEU A 205 -9.60 4.61 -36.89
C LEU A 205 -8.38 3.76 -37.23
N HIS A 206 -7.40 4.35 -37.93
CA HIS A 206 -6.14 3.64 -38.24
C HIS A 206 -5.41 3.27 -36.94
N ILE A 207 -5.24 4.21 -36.01
CA ILE A 207 -4.63 3.95 -34.71
C ILE A 207 -5.36 2.83 -33.96
N LEU A 208 -6.71 2.85 -33.94
CA LEU A 208 -7.52 1.82 -33.29
C LEU A 208 -7.41 0.43 -33.95
N GLN A 209 -7.05 0.35 -35.22
CA GLN A 209 -6.79 -0.91 -35.91
C GLN A 209 -5.44 -1.53 -35.58
N GLU A 210 -4.45 -0.71 -35.22
CA GLU A 210 -3.09 -1.14 -34.91
C GLU A 210 -2.89 -1.48 -33.42
N ILE A 211 -3.79 -1.01 -32.55
CA ILE A 211 -3.80 -1.32 -31.11
C ILE A 211 -4.58 -2.62 -30.84
#